data_c046641430f4ea24349ec597e7902a2b
#
_entry.id   c046641430f4ea24349ec597e7902a2b
#
_cell.length_a   1.000
_cell.length_b   1.000
_cell.length_c   1.000
_cell.angle_alpha   90.00
_cell.angle_beta   90.00
_cell.angle_gamma   90.00
#
_symmetry.space_group_name_H-M   'P 1'
#
loop_
_entity.id
_entity.type
_entity.pdbx_description
1 polymer ?
#
loop_
_entity_poly.entity_id
_entity_poly.type
_entity_poly.pdbx_seq_one_letter_code
_entity_poly.pdbx_strand_id
1 'polypeptide(L)'
;MQSGWLSGGFVAQTDIIVLGAGIVGTCCAVHLAKRGLSVALVDRGAVGEGTSYGNTGIITGGTLFPPAFPADWRSLLRIALKRSPQVNYHLGFLPRAAPWLAAFVAASRPSRLIETAEAMRPLFARAVPEHEALAAEAGAERYLSRGGWLKLYRTDAAFAAQAGELELAANFGIAPVTLDRDGALALEPALAGVFRRAVHWTRAVSVSNPLELTRAYAARFAALGGVALAGDARTLRRANGHWRVETAVGPLDAGDALLALGPWASDVLDPLGVRLPLAVKRGYHRHFRPQGNAMLGRPVLDAENGYCLAPMEQGIRLTTGVEFAARDAPPTPVQLARMLPAARQLFPLGEPVEARTWLGARPCFPDSRPVIGRAPGQPGLWLAFGHAHWGLTLGPPTGRLIAEMMTGATPFCDPQPYAAERFTR
;
A
#
# COMPACT_ATOMS: atom_id res chain seq x y z
N MET A 1 -18.90 17.52 11.20
CA MET A 1 -17.88 17.12 10.20
C MET A 1 -18.64 16.77 8.95
N GLN A 2 -18.62 17.66 7.94
CA GLN A 2 -19.34 17.44 6.69
C GLN A 2 -18.62 16.31 5.93
N SER A 3 -19.39 15.30 5.50
CA SER A 3 -18.93 14.21 4.65
C SER A 3 -18.33 14.80 3.38
N GLY A 4 -17.06 14.47 3.09
CA GLY A 4 -16.32 14.95 1.92
C GLY A 4 -16.79 14.36 0.58
N TRP A 5 -18.11 14.17 0.42
CA TRP A 5 -18.74 13.73 -0.83
C TRP A 5 -19.17 14.97 -1.62
N LEU A 6 -18.71 15.05 -2.86
CA LEU A 6 -19.08 16.13 -3.78
C LEU A 6 -20.53 15.90 -4.23
N SER A 7 -21.39 16.88 -4.06
CA SER A 7 -22.76 16.90 -4.56
C SER A 7 -22.77 17.10 -6.08
N GLY A 8 -22.58 16.02 -6.82
CA GLY A 8 -22.89 15.95 -8.25
C GLY A 8 -24.35 15.62 -8.46
N GLY A 9 -24.97 16.07 -9.55
CA GLY A 9 -26.32 15.70 -9.92
C GLY A 9 -26.46 14.16 -10.03
N PHE A 10 -27.67 13.63 -9.74
CA PHE A 10 -27.95 12.20 -9.82
C PHE A 10 -27.70 11.68 -11.23
N VAL A 11 -26.77 10.73 -11.38
CA VAL A 11 -26.46 10.01 -12.59
C VAL A 11 -26.95 8.58 -12.43
N ALA A 12 -28.05 8.22 -13.09
CA ALA A 12 -28.62 6.88 -13.02
C ALA A 12 -27.79 5.83 -13.75
N GLN A 13 -26.90 6.25 -14.66
CA GLN A 13 -26.07 5.38 -15.48
C GLN A 13 -24.72 6.05 -15.76
N THR A 14 -23.65 5.25 -15.77
CA THR A 14 -22.28 5.66 -16.07
C THR A 14 -21.59 4.56 -16.90
N ASP A 15 -20.45 4.84 -17.55
CA ASP A 15 -19.71 3.79 -18.27
C ASP A 15 -19.10 2.81 -17.26
N ILE A 16 -18.52 3.32 -16.18
CA ILE A 16 -17.76 2.51 -15.21
C ILE A 16 -18.09 2.93 -13.78
N ILE A 17 -18.37 1.93 -12.93
CA ILE A 17 -18.40 2.08 -11.49
C ILE A 17 -17.06 1.64 -10.91
N VAL A 18 -16.32 2.52 -10.23
CA VAL A 18 -15.13 2.18 -9.46
C VAL A 18 -15.52 2.02 -7.99
N LEU A 19 -15.34 0.82 -7.44
CA LEU A 19 -15.68 0.47 -6.06
C LEU A 19 -14.44 0.52 -5.17
N GLY A 20 -14.42 1.47 -4.23
CA GLY A 20 -13.33 1.72 -3.31
C GLY A 20 -12.58 3.02 -3.61
N ALA A 21 -12.73 4.02 -2.72
CA ALA A 21 -12.10 5.34 -2.81
C ALA A 21 -10.76 5.43 -2.04
N GLY A 22 -10.02 4.31 -1.92
CA GLY A 22 -8.62 4.32 -1.53
C GLY A 22 -7.73 4.87 -2.65
N ILE A 23 -6.43 5.02 -2.40
CA ILE A 23 -5.48 5.58 -3.39
C ILE A 23 -5.54 4.84 -4.73
N VAL A 24 -5.65 3.50 -4.74
CA VAL A 24 -5.69 2.72 -5.98
C VAL A 24 -6.96 3.02 -6.77
N GLY A 25 -8.15 2.94 -6.15
CA GLY A 25 -9.41 3.22 -6.84
C GLY A 25 -9.52 4.66 -7.30
N THR A 26 -9.06 5.61 -6.48
CA THR A 26 -9.00 7.04 -6.87
C THR A 26 -8.10 7.25 -8.09
N CYS A 27 -6.91 6.65 -8.14
CA CYS A 27 -6.03 6.74 -9.30
C CYS A 27 -6.66 6.08 -10.55
N CYS A 28 -7.32 4.92 -10.38
CA CYS A 28 -8.04 4.28 -11.49
C CYS A 28 -9.15 5.20 -12.02
N ALA A 29 -9.95 5.80 -11.13
CA ALA A 29 -11.02 6.72 -11.52
C ALA A 29 -10.48 7.94 -12.29
N VAL A 30 -9.37 8.55 -11.83
CA VAL A 30 -8.71 9.65 -12.53
C VAL A 30 -8.28 9.24 -13.94
N HIS A 31 -7.56 8.11 -14.07
CA HIS A 31 -7.03 7.68 -15.37
C HIS A 31 -8.14 7.27 -16.35
N LEU A 32 -9.24 6.69 -15.88
CA LEU A 32 -10.43 6.39 -16.70
C LEU A 32 -11.13 7.67 -17.16
N ALA A 33 -11.34 8.64 -16.25
CA ALA A 33 -11.94 9.93 -16.59
C ALA A 33 -11.07 10.73 -17.59
N LYS A 34 -9.73 10.69 -17.45
CA LYS A 34 -8.79 11.29 -18.42
C LYS A 34 -8.91 10.70 -19.83
N ARG A 35 -9.50 9.51 -19.96
CA ARG A 35 -9.77 8.85 -21.24
C ARG A 35 -11.19 9.13 -21.79
N GLY A 36 -11.92 10.05 -21.16
CA GLY A 36 -13.23 10.50 -21.59
C GLY A 36 -14.39 9.60 -21.18
N LEU A 37 -14.15 8.64 -20.27
CA LEU A 37 -15.21 7.78 -19.74
C LEU A 37 -15.98 8.50 -18.64
N SER A 38 -17.30 8.28 -18.58
CA SER A 38 -18.10 8.65 -17.42
C SER A 38 -17.86 7.67 -16.29
N VAL A 39 -17.38 8.17 -15.16
CA VAL A 39 -16.91 7.33 -14.03
C VAL A 39 -17.57 7.76 -12.74
N ALA A 40 -18.11 6.79 -12.00
CA ALA A 40 -18.56 6.98 -10.61
C ALA A 40 -17.64 6.23 -9.66
N LEU A 41 -17.07 6.95 -8.68
CA LEU A 41 -16.26 6.39 -7.59
C LEU A 41 -17.15 6.17 -6.38
N VAL A 42 -17.34 4.93 -5.96
CA VAL A 42 -18.27 4.55 -4.89
C VAL A 42 -17.53 3.95 -3.72
N ASP A 43 -17.74 4.48 -2.52
CA ASP A 43 -17.24 3.92 -1.26
C ASP A 43 -18.26 4.14 -0.13
N ARG A 44 -18.20 3.32 0.90
CA ARG A 44 -18.98 3.49 2.12
C ARG A 44 -18.39 4.51 3.10
N GLY A 45 -17.07 4.71 3.03
CA GLY A 45 -16.31 5.65 3.86
C GLY A 45 -15.81 6.85 3.06
N ALA A 46 -15.21 7.83 3.71
CA ALA A 46 -14.65 8.97 3.03
C ALA A 46 -13.35 8.59 2.24
N VAL A 47 -13.07 9.39 1.22
CA VAL A 47 -11.91 9.19 0.34
C VAL A 47 -10.61 9.07 1.13
N GLY A 48 -9.86 8.01 0.90
CA GLY A 48 -8.51 7.78 1.45
C GLY A 48 -8.45 7.33 2.91
N GLU A 49 -9.56 7.30 3.65
CA GLU A 49 -9.57 7.02 5.09
C GLU A 49 -9.37 5.54 5.47
N GLY A 50 -9.41 4.64 4.50
CA GLY A 50 -9.11 3.23 4.69
C GLY A 50 -7.60 2.96 4.88
N THR A 51 -7.12 1.86 4.30
CA THR A 51 -5.71 1.44 4.40
C THR A 51 -4.72 2.50 3.87
N SER A 52 -5.14 3.35 2.93
CA SER A 52 -4.31 4.40 2.34
C SER A 52 -3.83 5.43 3.36
N TYR A 53 -4.68 5.83 4.31
CA TYR A 53 -4.33 6.76 5.39
C TYR A 53 -3.09 6.32 6.17
N GLY A 54 -3.00 5.02 6.48
CA GLY A 54 -1.96 4.48 7.35
C GLY A 54 -0.64 4.15 6.68
N ASN A 55 -0.47 4.49 5.41
CA ASN A 55 0.78 4.23 4.71
C ASN A 55 1.97 4.99 5.32
N THR A 56 3.16 4.41 5.23
CA THR A 56 4.42 5.01 5.72
C THR A 56 4.85 6.24 4.91
N GLY A 57 4.17 6.52 3.79
CA GLY A 57 4.48 7.66 2.94
C GLY A 57 5.74 7.48 2.09
N ILE A 58 6.13 6.26 1.75
CA ILE A 58 7.27 6.03 0.86
C ILE A 58 6.74 5.59 -0.51
N ILE A 59 7.01 6.37 -1.54
CA ILE A 59 6.88 6.00 -2.94
C ILE A 59 8.24 5.46 -3.37
N THR A 60 8.36 4.14 -3.49
CA THR A 60 9.65 3.53 -3.79
C THR A 60 9.97 3.68 -5.28
N GLY A 61 11.07 4.35 -5.59
CA GLY A 61 11.58 4.51 -6.95
C GLY A 61 12.44 3.33 -7.41
N GLY A 62 12.04 2.09 -7.09
CA GLY A 62 12.76 0.91 -7.56
C GLY A 62 13.14 -0.13 -6.51
N THR A 63 12.64 -0.03 -5.28
CA THR A 63 12.86 -1.10 -4.28
C THR A 63 11.93 -2.28 -4.61
N LEU A 64 12.48 -3.34 -5.16
CA LEU A 64 11.74 -4.44 -5.78
C LEU A 64 11.76 -5.73 -4.94
N PHE A 65 11.98 -5.62 -3.62
CA PHE A 65 12.10 -6.83 -2.81
C PHE A 65 10.74 -7.25 -2.25
N PRO A 66 10.16 -8.34 -2.76
CA PRO A 66 9.00 -8.94 -2.13
C PRO A 66 9.34 -9.35 -0.70
N PRO A 67 8.45 -9.09 0.28
CA PRO A 67 8.64 -9.62 1.62
C PRO A 67 8.73 -11.13 1.55
N ALA A 68 9.79 -11.71 2.11
CA ALA A 68 10.00 -13.14 2.17
C ALA A 68 9.65 -13.70 3.55
N PHE A 69 9.25 -14.96 3.58
CA PHE A 69 9.12 -15.71 4.82
C PHE A 69 10.53 -15.97 5.39
N PRO A 70 10.77 -15.77 6.70
CA PRO A 70 12.09 -16.01 7.29
C PRO A 70 12.55 -17.45 7.09
N ALA A 71 13.76 -17.62 6.58
CA ALA A 71 14.33 -18.96 6.36
C ALA A 71 15.16 -19.48 7.56
N ASP A 72 15.57 -18.59 8.46
CA ASP A 72 16.40 -18.97 9.60
C ASP A 72 15.56 -19.40 10.82
N TRP A 73 15.98 -20.51 11.46
CA TRP A 73 15.27 -21.10 12.57
C TRP A 73 15.17 -20.20 13.82
N ARG A 74 16.15 -19.32 14.03
CA ARG A 74 16.16 -18.39 15.18
C ARG A 74 15.06 -17.33 15.04
N SER A 75 14.85 -16.82 13.85
CA SER A 75 13.73 -15.91 13.54
C SER A 75 12.39 -16.63 13.69
N LEU A 76 12.28 -17.87 13.19
CA LEU A 76 11.06 -18.67 13.35
C LEU A 76 10.76 -18.94 14.82
N LEU A 77 11.77 -19.30 15.63
CA LEU A 77 11.58 -19.51 17.07
C LEU A 77 11.14 -18.22 17.77
N ARG A 78 11.74 -17.08 17.45
CA ARG A 78 11.33 -15.76 18.00
C ARG A 78 9.88 -15.42 17.62
N ILE A 79 9.47 -15.72 16.39
CA ILE A 79 8.08 -15.55 15.95
C ILE A 79 7.16 -16.48 16.75
N ALA A 80 7.47 -17.78 16.80
CA ALA A 80 6.67 -18.77 17.52
C ALA A 80 6.49 -18.44 19.01
N LEU A 81 7.53 -17.93 19.66
CA LEU A 81 7.49 -17.48 21.05
C LEU A 81 6.88 -16.07 21.23
N LYS A 82 6.36 -15.44 20.17
CA LYS A 82 5.84 -14.06 20.15
C LYS A 82 6.85 -13.01 20.65
N ARG A 83 8.14 -13.27 20.45
CA ARG A 83 9.25 -12.37 20.81
C ARG A 83 9.77 -11.55 19.63
N SER A 84 9.25 -11.77 18.43
CA SER A 84 9.59 -10.98 17.24
C SER A 84 9.01 -9.56 17.38
N PRO A 85 9.78 -8.50 17.17
CA PRO A 85 9.23 -7.15 17.07
C PRO A 85 8.46 -6.96 15.76
N GLN A 86 8.86 -7.66 14.69
CA GLN A 86 8.33 -7.48 13.34
C GLN A 86 7.01 -8.21 13.08
N VAL A 87 6.78 -9.35 13.77
CA VAL A 87 5.64 -10.23 13.52
C VAL A 87 4.88 -10.53 14.80
N ASN A 88 3.59 -10.31 14.79
CA ASN A 88 2.64 -10.77 15.80
C ASN A 88 1.53 -11.60 15.16
N TYR A 89 0.82 -12.43 15.94
CA TYR A 89 -0.29 -13.22 15.43
C TYR A 89 -1.30 -13.62 16.53
N HIS A 90 -2.55 -13.83 16.13
CA HIS A 90 -3.57 -14.40 16.97
C HIS A 90 -3.58 -15.93 16.78
N LEU A 91 -3.43 -16.69 17.87
CA LEU A 91 -3.35 -18.16 17.81
C LEU A 91 -4.57 -18.80 17.11
N GLY A 92 -5.77 -18.34 17.44
CA GLY A 92 -7.01 -18.84 16.82
C GLY A 92 -7.16 -18.51 15.33
N PHE A 93 -6.31 -17.64 14.76
CA PHE A 93 -6.33 -17.30 13.34
C PHE A 93 -5.40 -18.21 12.52
N LEU A 94 -4.40 -18.84 13.14
CA LEU A 94 -3.39 -19.63 12.42
C LEU A 94 -3.96 -20.77 11.57
N PRO A 95 -4.97 -21.56 12.01
CA PRO A 95 -5.53 -22.60 11.16
C PRO A 95 -6.14 -22.07 9.85
N ARG A 96 -6.79 -20.89 9.91
CA ARG A 96 -7.36 -20.22 8.72
C ARG A 96 -6.26 -19.63 7.82
N ALA A 97 -5.16 -19.17 8.40
CA ALA A 97 -4.03 -18.62 7.66
C ALA A 97 -3.11 -19.69 7.06
N ALA A 98 -3.18 -20.95 7.53
CA ALA A 98 -2.24 -22.01 7.17
C ALA A 98 -2.11 -22.25 5.65
N PRO A 99 -3.18 -22.34 4.85
CA PRO A 99 -3.06 -22.50 3.40
C PRO A 99 -2.36 -21.34 2.73
N TRP A 100 -2.68 -20.11 3.15
CA TRP A 100 -2.05 -18.90 2.63
C TRP A 100 -0.58 -18.82 3.06
N LEU A 101 -0.25 -19.15 4.30
CA LEU A 101 1.13 -19.17 4.80
C LEU A 101 1.96 -20.22 4.04
N ALA A 102 1.42 -21.40 3.76
CA ALA A 102 2.11 -22.41 2.96
C ALA A 102 2.41 -21.90 1.54
N ALA A 103 1.45 -21.25 0.90
CA ALA A 103 1.65 -20.62 -0.41
C ALA A 103 2.67 -19.47 -0.35
N PHE A 104 2.67 -18.67 0.72
CA PHE A 104 3.64 -17.60 0.94
C PHE A 104 5.07 -18.14 1.14
N VAL A 105 5.23 -19.24 1.91
CA VAL A 105 6.52 -19.95 2.04
C VAL A 105 7.02 -20.42 0.68
N ALA A 106 6.15 -21.03 -0.13
CA ALA A 106 6.50 -21.48 -1.47
C ALA A 106 6.90 -20.33 -2.40
N ALA A 107 6.21 -19.17 -2.31
CA ALA A 107 6.53 -17.96 -3.05
C ALA A 107 7.80 -17.25 -2.54
N SER A 108 8.25 -17.57 -1.32
CA SER A 108 9.46 -17.00 -0.72
C SER A 108 10.77 -17.70 -1.16
N ARG A 109 10.71 -18.67 -2.06
CA ARG A 109 11.91 -19.30 -2.64
C ARG A 109 12.68 -18.27 -3.48
N PRO A 110 14.03 -18.26 -3.47
CA PRO A 110 14.84 -17.25 -4.17
C PRO A 110 14.43 -17.03 -5.63
N SER A 111 14.22 -18.10 -6.40
CA SER A 111 13.81 -18.01 -7.82
C SER A 111 12.45 -17.32 -7.98
N ARG A 112 11.49 -17.59 -7.08
CA ARG A 112 10.17 -16.96 -7.11
C ARG A 112 10.19 -15.49 -6.70
N LEU A 113 11.08 -15.13 -5.77
CA LEU A 113 11.29 -13.73 -5.39
C LEU A 113 11.87 -12.92 -6.54
N ILE A 114 12.83 -13.49 -7.30
CA ILE A 114 13.38 -12.85 -8.51
C ILE A 114 12.29 -12.70 -9.57
N GLU A 115 11.55 -13.78 -9.87
CA GLU A 115 10.41 -13.73 -10.80
C GLU A 115 9.40 -12.64 -10.43
N THR A 116 9.07 -12.55 -9.14
CA THR A 116 8.15 -11.51 -8.66
C THR A 116 8.75 -10.12 -8.80
N ALA A 117 10.04 -9.94 -8.50
CA ALA A 117 10.73 -8.67 -8.65
C ALA A 117 10.75 -8.22 -10.13
N GLU A 118 11.05 -9.11 -11.05
CA GLU A 118 11.02 -8.86 -12.50
C GLU A 118 9.62 -8.47 -12.98
N ALA A 119 8.61 -9.24 -12.58
CA ALA A 119 7.22 -8.97 -12.91
C ALA A 119 6.74 -7.60 -12.40
N MET A 120 7.19 -7.18 -11.21
CA MET A 120 6.78 -5.92 -10.60
C MET A 120 7.58 -4.70 -11.09
N ARG A 121 8.75 -4.91 -11.71
CA ARG A 121 9.66 -3.85 -12.16
C ARG A 121 8.98 -2.77 -13.01
N PRO A 122 8.14 -3.09 -14.02
CA PRO A 122 7.50 -2.06 -14.84
C PRO A 122 6.61 -1.11 -14.04
N LEU A 123 5.85 -1.63 -13.05
CA LEU A 123 5.00 -0.81 -12.19
C LEU A 123 5.83 0.11 -11.28
N PHE A 124 6.89 -0.42 -10.66
CA PHE A 124 7.76 0.38 -9.79
C PHE A 124 8.55 1.44 -10.56
N ALA A 125 9.00 1.14 -11.77
CA ALA A 125 9.69 2.11 -12.62
C ALA A 125 8.82 3.34 -12.96
N ARG A 126 7.49 3.15 -13.00
CA ARG A 126 6.52 4.22 -13.25
C ARG A 126 6.02 4.91 -11.99
N ALA A 127 6.27 4.37 -10.80
CA ALA A 127 5.66 4.85 -9.56
C ALA A 127 5.95 6.34 -9.28
N VAL A 128 7.20 6.73 -9.25
CA VAL A 128 7.60 8.13 -8.98
C VAL A 128 7.13 9.07 -10.10
N PRO A 129 7.43 8.83 -11.40
CA PRO A 129 6.98 9.71 -12.48
C PRO A 129 5.46 9.89 -12.53
N GLU A 130 4.68 8.81 -12.36
CA GLU A 130 3.22 8.90 -12.40
C GLU A 130 2.65 9.65 -11.17
N HIS A 131 3.28 9.50 -9.99
CA HIS A 131 2.89 10.29 -8.82
C HIS A 131 3.20 11.77 -8.99
N GLU A 132 4.39 12.11 -9.50
CA GLU A 132 4.77 13.50 -9.74
C GLU A 132 3.86 14.17 -10.77
N ALA A 133 3.58 13.48 -11.88
CA ALA A 133 2.66 13.99 -12.89
C ALA A 133 1.24 14.21 -12.32
N LEU A 134 0.71 13.22 -11.60
CA LEU A 134 -0.63 13.33 -11.03
C LEU A 134 -0.70 14.34 -9.89
N ALA A 135 0.34 14.48 -9.09
CA ALA A 135 0.43 15.49 -8.03
C ALA A 135 0.46 16.91 -8.62
N ALA A 136 1.22 17.13 -9.70
CA ALA A 136 1.23 18.40 -10.42
C ALA A 136 -0.15 18.76 -10.98
N GLU A 137 -0.84 17.79 -11.62
CA GLU A 137 -2.20 17.97 -12.11
C GLU A 137 -3.22 18.28 -11.01
N ALA A 138 -2.98 17.76 -9.80
CA ALA A 138 -3.86 17.90 -8.63
C ALA A 138 -3.48 19.06 -7.69
N GLY A 139 -2.39 19.81 -7.97
CA GLY A 139 -1.85 20.85 -7.09
C GLY A 139 -1.39 20.30 -5.73
N ALA A 140 -0.84 19.09 -5.72
CA ALA A 140 -0.53 18.31 -4.52
C ALA A 140 0.98 18.07 -4.32
N GLU A 141 1.85 18.75 -5.11
CA GLU A 141 3.31 18.58 -5.06
C GLU A 141 3.88 18.87 -3.67
N ARG A 142 3.24 19.77 -2.90
CA ARG A 142 3.66 20.09 -1.52
C ARG A 142 3.70 18.88 -0.58
N TYR A 143 2.96 17.81 -0.91
CA TYR A 143 2.99 16.57 -0.12
C TYR A 143 4.14 15.65 -0.50
N LEU A 144 4.83 15.90 -1.61
CA LEU A 144 5.92 15.09 -2.11
C LEU A 144 7.28 15.71 -1.74
N SER A 145 8.17 14.91 -1.17
CA SER A 145 9.54 15.34 -0.86
C SER A 145 10.54 14.37 -1.48
N ARG A 146 11.44 14.93 -2.30
CA ARG A 146 12.59 14.22 -2.85
C ARG A 146 13.72 14.19 -1.82
N GLY A 147 14.20 13.04 -1.47
CA GLY A 147 15.26 12.89 -0.46
C GLY A 147 15.51 11.42 -0.14
N GLY A 148 14.73 10.56 -0.77
CA GLY A 148 14.84 9.12 -0.53
C GLY A 148 14.41 8.71 0.87
N TRP A 149 14.89 7.55 1.32
CA TRP A 149 14.71 7.05 2.67
C TRP A 149 15.93 6.26 3.12
N LEU A 150 16.12 6.13 4.43
CA LEU A 150 17.25 5.42 5.03
C LEU A 150 16.79 4.07 5.61
N LYS A 151 17.56 3.01 5.35
CA LYS A 151 17.45 1.72 6.03
C LYS A 151 18.68 1.56 6.92
N LEU A 152 18.46 1.55 8.23
CA LEU A 152 19.52 1.50 9.23
C LEU A 152 19.75 0.09 9.72
N TYR A 153 21.00 -0.23 10.01
CA TYR A 153 21.46 -1.52 10.52
C TYR A 153 22.27 -1.30 11.80
N ARG A 154 21.80 -1.90 12.90
CA ARG A 154 22.44 -1.77 14.21
C ARG A 154 23.71 -2.59 14.34
N THR A 155 23.83 -3.66 13.53
CA THR A 155 24.97 -4.57 13.54
C THR A 155 25.53 -4.79 12.11
N ASP A 156 26.84 -5.06 12.02
CA ASP A 156 27.46 -5.38 10.73
C ASP A 156 26.92 -6.72 10.17
N ALA A 157 26.53 -7.65 11.03
CA ALA A 157 25.91 -8.91 10.61
C ALA A 157 24.55 -8.70 9.94
N ALA A 158 23.71 -7.80 10.47
CA ALA A 158 22.43 -7.46 9.85
C ALA A 158 22.62 -6.74 8.50
N PHE A 159 23.64 -5.88 8.40
CA PHE A 159 24.01 -5.24 7.14
C PHE A 159 24.51 -6.27 6.11
N ALA A 160 25.40 -7.18 6.49
CA ALA A 160 25.92 -8.22 5.59
C ALA A 160 24.79 -9.13 5.05
N ALA A 161 23.76 -9.41 5.85
CA ALA A 161 22.61 -10.19 5.41
C ALA A 161 21.81 -9.53 4.28
N GLN A 162 22.04 -8.25 3.98
CA GLN A 162 21.38 -7.51 2.89
C GLN A 162 22.14 -7.55 1.56
N ALA A 163 23.26 -8.21 1.48
CA ALA A 163 24.08 -8.25 0.26
C ALA A 163 23.29 -8.69 -0.98
N GLY A 164 22.44 -9.72 -0.86
CA GLY A 164 21.59 -10.18 -1.95
C GLY A 164 20.52 -9.15 -2.38
N GLU A 165 20.01 -8.34 -1.44
CA GLU A 165 19.10 -7.23 -1.77
C GLU A 165 19.82 -6.17 -2.58
N LEU A 166 21.02 -5.80 -2.19
CA LEU A 166 21.82 -4.77 -2.87
C LEU A 166 22.28 -5.26 -4.25
N GLU A 167 22.66 -6.51 -4.37
CA GLU A 167 23.04 -7.13 -5.64
C GLU A 167 21.86 -7.15 -6.63
N LEU A 168 20.68 -7.59 -6.18
CA LEU A 168 19.48 -7.58 -7.01
C LEU A 168 19.09 -6.15 -7.42
N ALA A 169 19.22 -5.17 -6.51
CA ALA A 169 19.00 -3.76 -6.84
C ALA A 169 19.93 -3.30 -7.95
N ALA A 170 21.23 -3.63 -7.86
CA ALA A 170 22.22 -3.31 -8.87
C ALA A 170 21.87 -3.93 -10.23
N ASN A 171 21.43 -5.20 -10.26
CA ASN A 171 20.99 -5.89 -11.47
C ASN A 171 19.79 -5.21 -12.14
N PHE A 172 18.96 -4.51 -11.38
CA PHE A 172 17.86 -3.70 -11.92
C PHE A 172 18.24 -2.24 -12.21
N GLY A 173 19.51 -1.88 -12.14
CA GLY A 173 19.99 -0.52 -12.36
C GLY A 173 19.62 0.45 -11.24
N ILE A 174 19.36 -0.05 -10.04
CA ILE A 174 19.09 0.73 -8.84
C ILE A 174 20.35 0.72 -7.99
N ALA A 175 20.95 1.89 -7.79
CA ALA A 175 22.18 2.05 -7.02
C ALA A 175 21.89 2.86 -5.74
N PRO A 176 21.51 2.21 -4.64
CA PRO A 176 21.44 2.90 -3.35
C PRO A 176 22.85 3.24 -2.87
N VAL A 177 22.94 4.25 -2.02
CA VAL A 177 24.21 4.67 -1.43
C VAL A 177 24.38 4.00 -0.07
N THR A 178 25.45 3.23 0.10
CA THR A 178 25.84 2.71 1.41
C THR A 178 26.58 3.78 2.19
N LEU A 179 26.17 4.01 3.42
CA LEU A 179 26.71 5.01 4.33
C LEU A 179 27.20 4.33 5.60
N ASP A 180 28.28 4.85 6.15
CA ASP A 180 28.62 4.63 7.55
C ASP A 180 27.69 5.45 8.47
N ARG A 181 27.91 5.32 9.78
CA ARG A 181 27.12 6.06 10.77
C ARG A 181 27.20 7.57 10.56
N ASP A 182 28.41 8.09 10.35
CA ASP A 182 28.64 9.54 10.32
C ASP A 182 28.04 10.15 9.04
N GLY A 183 28.15 9.47 7.90
CA GLY A 183 27.47 9.84 6.66
C GLY A 183 25.95 9.84 6.79
N ALA A 184 25.37 8.89 7.52
CA ALA A 184 23.94 8.87 7.77
C ALA A 184 23.50 9.98 8.74
N LEU A 185 24.31 10.29 9.78
CA LEU A 185 24.06 11.40 10.70
C LEU A 185 24.20 12.76 10.02
N ALA A 186 25.08 12.89 9.03
CA ALA A 186 25.17 14.10 8.21
C ALA A 186 23.88 14.36 7.40
N LEU A 187 23.16 13.30 6.98
CA LEU A 187 21.87 13.39 6.32
C LEU A 187 20.71 13.65 7.27
N GLU A 188 20.75 13.06 8.48
CA GLU A 188 19.71 13.14 9.51
C GLU A 188 20.36 13.44 10.87
N PRO A 189 20.71 14.69 11.16
CA PRO A 189 21.47 15.05 12.37
C PRO A 189 20.74 14.80 13.69
N ALA A 190 19.40 14.67 13.66
CA ALA A 190 18.61 14.40 14.86
C ALA A 190 18.57 12.90 15.24
N LEU A 191 19.15 12.02 14.43
CA LEU A 191 19.29 10.60 14.78
C LEU A 191 20.39 10.41 15.83
N ALA A 192 20.17 9.49 16.76
CA ALA A 192 21.23 9.01 17.62
C ALA A 192 22.06 7.92 16.91
N GLY A 193 23.36 7.89 17.15
CA GLY A 193 24.31 6.97 16.52
C GLY A 193 24.22 5.51 17.03
N VAL A 194 23.02 4.99 17.27
CA VAL A 194 22.77 3.63 17.78
C VAL A 194 22.78 2.55 16.69
N PHE A 195 23.26 2.90 15.52
CA PHE A 195 23.41 2.00 14.36
C PHE A 195 24.86 2.07 13.82
N ARG A 196 25.22 1.13 12.95
CA ARG A 196 26.58 1.06 12.39
C ARG A 196 26.62 1.42 10.91
N ARG A 197 25.59 1.04 10.15
CA ARG A 197 25.51 1.21 8.70
C ARG A 197 24.12 1.71 8.32
N ALA A 198 24.06 2.39 7.18
CA ALA A 198 22.82 2.77 6.54
C ALA A 198 22.86 2.51 5.03
N VAL A 199 21.70 2.27 4.44
CA VAL A 199 21.49 2.26 2.99
C VAL A 199 20.52 3.37 2.65
N HIS A 200 20.95 4.32 1.85
CA HIS A 200 20.14 5.44 1.36
C HIS A 200 19.56 5.10 -0.01
N TRP A 201 18.26 4.91 -0.06
CA TRP A 201 17.50 4.67 -1.28
C TRP A 201 17.08 6.01 -1.91
N THR A 202 17.97 6.59 -2.72
CA THR A 202 17.91 7.98 -3.17
C THR A 202 16.78 8.28 -4.15
N ARG A 203 16.30 7.29 -4.93
CA ARG A 203 15.29 7.47 -5.97
C ARG A 203 13.85 7.50 -5.45
N ALA A 204 13.64 7.23 -4.18
CA ALA A 204 12.31 7.28 -3.58
C ALA A 204 11.87 8.70 -3.30
N VAL A 205 10.56 8.90 -3.27
CA VAL A 205 9.90 10.13 -2.84
C VAL A 205 9.11 9.84 -1.58
N SER A 206 9.16 10.72 -0.59
CA SER A 206 8.32 10.60 0.60
C SER A 206 7.06 11.46 0.49
N VAL A 207 6.00 11.01 1.16
CA VAL A 207 4.69 11.68 1.20
C VAL A 207 4.41 12.09 2.63
N SER A 208 4.30 13.39 2.88
CA SER A 208 4.03 13.94 4.21
C SER A 208 2.60 13.73 4.70
N ASN A 209 1.65 13.51 3.78
CA ASN A 209 0.25 13.25 4.12
C ASN A 209 -0.43 12.37 3.05
N PRO A 210 -0.42 11.03 3.20
CA PRO A 210 -1.05 10.13 2.24
C PRO A 210 -2.57 10.32 2.08
N LEU A 211 -3.26 10.77 3.13
CA LEU A 211 -4.69 11.06 3.07
C LEU A 211 -4.98 12.27 2.18
N GLU A 212 -4.32 13.39 2.45
CA GLU A 212 -4.54 14.61 1.68
C GLU A 212 -4.07 14.48 0.24
N LEU A 213 -2.99 13.73 -0.02
CA LEU A 213 -2.60 13.36 -1.38
C LEU A 213 -3.71 12.59 -2.11
N THR A 214 -4.33 11.60 -1.44
CA THR A 214 -5.45 10.83 -2.02
C THR A 214 -6.67 11.72 -2.27
N ARG A 215 -6.97 12.65 -1.35
CA ARG A 215 -8.07 13.61 -1.49
C ARG A 215 -7.83 14.59 -2.63
N ALA A 216 -6.60 15.05 -2.81
CA ALA A 216 -6.23 15.92 -3.94
C ALA A 216 -6.43 15.19 -5.29
N TYR A 217 -6.06 13.92 -5.36
CA TYR A 217 -6.32 13.10 -6.56
C TYR A 217 -7.83 12.91 -6.81
N ALA A 218 -8.63 12.74 -5.75
CA ALA A 218 -10.08 12.69 -5.89
C ALA A 218 -10.69 14.03 -6.32
N ALA A 219 -10.15 15.15 -5.86
CA ALA A 219 -10.55 16.48 -6.33
C ALA A 219 -10.21 16.66 -7.82
N ARG A 220 -9.04 16.16 -8.27
CA ARG A 220 -8.69 16.12 -9.70
C ARG A 220 -9.67 15.27 -10.50
N PHE A 221 -10.07 14.09 -9.97
CA PHE A 221 -11.11 13.25 -10.57
C PHE A 221 -12.43 14.00 -10.75
N ALA A 222 -12.88 14.72 -9.73
CA ALA A 222 -14.09 15.54 -9.82
C ALA A 222 -13.97 16.67 -10.86
N ALA A 223 -12.81 17.33 -10.94
CA ALA A 223 -12.51 18.36 -11.94
C ALA A 223 -12.52 17.80 -13.38
N LEU A 224 -12.33 16.50 -13.55
CA LEU A 224 -12.48 15.79 -14.85
C LEU A 224 -13.94 15.38 -15.15
N GLY A 225 -14.91 15.78 -14.32
CA GLY A 225 -16.32 15.42 -14.48
C GLY A 225 -16.72 14.10 -13.80
N GLY A 226 -15.81 13.47 -13.05
CA GLY A 226 -16.13 12.28 -12.30
C GLY A 226 -16.99 12.56 -11.07
N VAL A 227 -17.79 11.58 -10.65
CA VAL A 227 -18.72 11.70 -9.50
C VAL A 227 -18.31 10.73 -8.39
N ALA A 228 -18.16 11.24 -7.17
CA ALA A 228 -17.89 10.42 -6.00
C ALA A 228 -19.17 10.28 -5.15
N LEU A 229 -19.56 9.05 -4.85
CA LEU A 229 -20.83 8.72 -4.19
C LEU A 229 -20.59 7.81 -2.97
N ALA A 230 -21.35 8.06 -1.91
CA ALA A 230 -21.46 7.10 -0.82
C ALA A 230 -22.31 5.90 -1.28
N GLY A 231 -21.82 4.67 -1.05
CA GLY A 231 -22.54 3.46 -1.44
C GLY A 231 -21.90 2.19 -0.88
N ASP A 232 -22.63 1.08 -0.95
CA ASP A 232 -22.17 -0.20 -0.42
C ASP A 232 -21.79 -1.16 -1.57
N ALA A 233 -20.50 -1.34 -1.78
CA ALA A 233 -19.96 -2.24 -2.79
C ALA A 233 -20.47 -3.70 -2.66
N ARG A 234 -20.89 -4.14 -1.47
CA ARG A 234 -21.45 -5.49 -1.24
C ARG A 234 -22.81 -5.69 -1.92
N THR A 235 -23.46 -4.61 -2.36
CA THR A 235 -24.70 -4.67 -3.14
C THR A 235 -24.47 -4.87 -4.63
N LEU A 236 -23.21 -4.96 -5.07
CA LEU A 236 -22.85 -5.15 -6.48
C LEU A 236 -23.48 -6.44 -7.02
N ARG A 237 -24.26 -6.31 -8.09
CA ARG A 237 -24.92 -7.42 -8.78
C ARG A 237 -25.08 -7.14 -10.27
N ARG A 238 -25.30 -8.19 -11.04
CA ARG A 238 -25.79 -8.07 -12.42
C ARG A 238 -27.29 -7.78 -12.42
N ALA A 239 -27.69 -6.79 -13.19
CA ALA A 239 -29.10 -6.43 -13.41
C ALA A 239 -29.28 -5.96 -14.86
N ASN A 240 -30.15 -6.61 -15.63
CA ASN A 240 -30.47 -6.24 -17.01
C ASN A 240 -29.23 -6.09 -17.94
N GLY A 241 -28.23 -6.95 -17.77
CA GLY A 241 -27.01 -6.90 -18.56
C GLY A 241 -25.94 -5.92 -18.05
N HIS A 242 -26.24 -5.08 -17.08
CA HIS A 242 -25.35 -4.10 -16.46
C HIS A 242 -24.89 -4.52 -15.06
N TRP A 243 -23.84 -3.89 -14.56
CA TRP A 243 -23.45 -3.92 -13.15
C TRP A 243 -24.23 -2.84 -12.41
N ARG A 244 -24.83 -3.21 -11.28
CA ARG A 244 -25.62 -2.31 -10.42
C ARG A 244 -25.08 -2.31 -9.00
N VAL A 245 -24.97 -1.13 -8.40
CA VAL A 245 -24.65 -0.92 -6.98
C VAL A 245 -25.63 0.05 -6.34
N GLU A 246 -25.94 -0.15 -5.05
CA GLU A 246 -26.79 0.78 -4.28
C GLU A 246 -25.92 1.90 -3.72
N THR A 247 -26.37 3.14 -3.94
CA THR A 247 -25.73 4.36 -3.44
C THR A 247 -26.67 5.16 -2.56
N ALA A 248 -26.17 6.15 -1.84
CA ALA A 248 -26.99 7.05 -1.01
C ALA A 248 -28.01 7.87 -1.81
N VAL A 249 -27.79 8.01 -3.13
CA VAL A 249 -28.69 8.76 -4.02
C VAL A 249 -29.55 7.83 -4.91
N GLY A 250 -29.54 6.53 -4.67
CA GLY A 250 -30.26 5.53 -5.42
C GLY A 250 -29.37 4.53 -6.16
N PRO A 251 -29.96 3.57 -6.87
CA PRO A 251 -29.21 2.57 -7.64
C PRO A 251 -28.45 3.22 -8.80
N LEU A 252 -27.22 2.75 -9.03
CA LEU A 252 -26.34 3.18 -10.10
C LEU A 252 -26.00 2.00 -11.00
N ASP A 253 -26.19 2.14 -12.29
CA ASP A 253 -25.88 1.14 -13.32
C ASP A 253 -24.65 1.53 -14.13
N ALA A 254 -23.88 0.52 -14.56
CA ALA A 254 -22.77 0.69 -15.47
C ALA A 254 -22.53 -0.55 -16.36
N GLY A 255 -21.96 -0.34 -17.53
CA GLY A 255 -21.50 -1.44 -18.39
C GLY A 255 -20.41 -2.26 -17.74
N ASP A 256 -19.45 -1.60 -17.12
CA ASP A 256 -18.31 -2.19 -16.41
C ASP A 256 -18.25 -1.75 -14.94
N ALA A 257 -17.69 -2.62 -14.10
CA ALA A 257 -17.36 -2.31 -12.71
C ALA A 257 -15.89 -2.65 -12.43
N LEU A 258 -15.20 -1.80 -11.66
CA LEU A 258 -13.82 -2.00 -11.23
C LEU A 258 -13.77 -2.12 -9.69
N LEU A 259 -13.29 -3.26 -9.21
CA LEU A 259 -13.13 -3.53 -7.79
C LEU A 259 -11.74 -3.09 -7.32
N ALA A 260 -11.67 -2.04 -6.51
CA ALA A 260 -10.46 -1.50 -5.90
C ALA A 260 -10.57 -1.43 -4.36
N LEU A 261 -11.28 -2.40 -3.76
CA LEU A 261 -11.68 -2.42 -2.35
C LEU A 261 -10.56 -2.84 -1.38
N GLY A 262 -9.34 -3.09 -1.87
CA GLY A 262 -8.23 -3.49 -1.01
C GLY A 262 -8.55 -4.75 -0.17
N PRO A 263 -8.48 -4.67 1.18
CA PRO A 263 -8.70 -5.83 2.04
C PRO A 263 -10.16 -6.27 2.16
N TRP A 264 -11.10 -5.52 1.59
CA TRP A 264 -12.54 -5.86 1.56
C TRP A 264 -12.98 -6.49 0.24
N ALA A 265 -12.06 -6.74 -0.69
CA ALA A 265 -12.39 -7.27 -2.01
C ALA A 265 -13.12 -8.64 -1.95
N SER A 266 -12.74 -9.52 -1.02
CA SER A 266 -13.40 -10.82 -0.83
C SER A 266 -14.87 -10.71 -0.40
N ASP A 267 -15.26 -9.62 0.30
CA ASP A 267 -16.65 -9.41 0.72
C ASP A 267 -17.61 -9.26 -0.48
N VAL A 268 -17.08 -8.90 -1.64
CA VAL A 268 -17.82 -8.75 -2.90
C VAL A 268 -17.56 -9.92 -3.86
N LEU A 269 -16.33 -10.39 -3.93
CA LEU A 269 -15.95 -11.44 -4.88
C LEU A 269 -16.45 -12.84 -4.50
N ASP A 270 -16.42 -13.19 -3.21
CA ASP A 270 -16.85 -14.51 -2.76
C ASP A 270 -18.33 -14.80 -3.07
N PRO A 271 -19.28 -13.84 -2.85
CA PRO A 271 -20.67 -14.00 -3.29
C PRO A 271 -20.84 -14.11 -4.81
N LEU A 272 -19.93 -13.52 -5.60
CA LEU A 272 -19.93 -13.64 -7.06
C LEU A 272 -19.25 -14.93 -7.58
N GLY A 273 -18.82 -15.81 -6.68
CA GLY A 273 -18.16 -17.06 -7.01
C GLY A 273 -16.67 -16.94 -7.39
N VAL A 274 -16.07 -15.76 -7.24
CA VAL A 274 -14.66 -15.51 -7.54
C VAL A 274 -13.85 -15.60 -6.25
N ARG A 275 -13.13 -16.70 -6.07
CA ARG A 275 -12.32 -16.95 -4.86
C ARG A 275 -10.84 -16.77 -5.16
N LEU A 276 -10.21 -15.79 -4.52
CA LEU A 276 -8.79 -15.49 -4.64
C LEU A 276 -8.11 -15.64 -3.26
N PRO A 277 -6.84 -16.08 -3.19
CA PRO A 277 -6.12 -16.27 -1.93
C PRO A 277 -5.66 -14.95 -1.33
N LEU A 278 -6.60 -14.04 -1.06
CA LEU A 278 -6.35 -12.76 -0.43
C LEU A 278 -6.27 -12.94 1.09
N ALA A 279 -5.16 -12.53 1.69
CA ALA A 279 -5.02 -12.43 3.13
C ALA A 279 -4.82 -10.99 3.56
N VAL A 280 -5.07 -10.74 4.83
CA VAL A 280 -4.87 -9.44 5.45
C VAL A 280 -3.67 -9.51 6.39
N LYS A 281 -2.69 -8.62 6.17
CA LYS A 281 -1.60 -8.35 7.11
C LYS A 281 -1.90 -7.03 7.82
N ARG A 282 -2.27 -7.08 9.09
CA ARG A 282 -2.58 -5.90 9.89
C ARG A 282 -1.31 -5.18 10.29
N GLY A 283 -1.38 -3.88 10.54
CA GLY A 283 -0.27 -3.07 11.02
C GLY A 283 -0.78 -1.83 11.72
N TYR A 284 0.02 -1.31 12.61
CA TYR A 284 -0.32 -0.18 13.47
C TYR A 284 0.57 1.00 13.18
N HIS A 285 0.04 2.21 13.39
CA HIS A 285 0.86 3.40 13.54
C HIS A 285 0.33 4.33 14.60
N ARG A 286 1.20 5.23 15.05
CA ARG A 286 0.88 6.37 15.90
C ARG A 286 1.84 7.51 15.58
N HIS A 287 1.36 8.76 15.63
CA HIS A 287 2.22 9.91 15.49
C HIS A 287 2.74 10.37 16.85
N PHE A 288 3.94 10.89 16.82
CA PHE A 288 4.62 11.44 17.99
C PHE A 288 5.13 12.83 17.69
N ARG A 289 5.05 13.74 18.66
CA ARG A 289 5.69 15.04 18.55
C ARG A 289 7.20 14.84 18.66
N PRO A 290 8.05 15.47 17.84
CA PRO A 290 9.48 15.49 18.09
C PRO A 290 9.76 16.28 19.37
N GLN A 291 10.81 15.92 20.12
CA GLN A 291 11.26 16.70 21.29
C GLN A 291 12.17 17.85 20.87
N GLY A 292 12.00 18.98 21.47
CA GLY A 292 12.78 20.18 21.16
C GLY A 292 12.68 20.59 19.69
N ASN A 293 13.80 20.88 19.07
CA ASN A 293 13.91 21.27 17.66
C ASN A 293 14.31 20.10 16.76
N ALA A 294 14.14 18.84 17.21
CA ALA A 294 14.49 17.68 16.39
C ALA A 294 13.61 17.61 15.14
N MET A 295 14.23 17.44 13.99
CA MET A 295 13.56 17.29 12.70
C MET A 295 14.02 15.99 12.06
N LEU A 296 13.09 15.32 11.39
CA LEU A 296 13.37 14.18 10.52
C LEU A 296 13.04 14.61 9.08
N GLY A 297 14.03 14.58 8.20
CA GLY A 297 13.87 15.04 6.82
C GLY A 297 13.38 13.97 5.85
N ARG A 298 13.52 12.69 6.21
CA ARG A 298 13.14 11.54 5.38
C ARG A 298 12.72 10.34 6.23
N PRO A 299 11.97 9.38 5.65
CA PRO A 299 11.65 8.15 6.35
C PRO A 299 12.90 7.34 6.71
N VAL A 300 12.89 6.75 7.90
CA VAL A 300 13.99 5.95 8.44
C VAL A 300 13.44 4.61 8.94
N LEU A 301 13.91 3.51 8.37
CA LEU A 301 13.55 2.15 8.75
C LEU A 301 14.68 1.52 9.57
N ASP A 302 14.38 1.07 10.77
CA ASP A 302 15.26 0.22 11.58
C ASP A 302 15.06 -1.23 11.17
N ALA A 303 16.03 -1.80 10.47
CA ALA A 303 15.91 -3.13 9.86
C ALA A 303 15.79 -4.25 10.91
N GLU A 304 16.47 -4.12 12.05
CA GLU A 304 16.50 -5.17 13.08
C GLU A 304 15.28 -5.10 14.00
N ASN A 305 14.80 -3.90 14.31
CA ASN A 305 13.60 -3.72 15.13
C ASN A 305 12.30 -3.69 14.30
N GLY A 306 12.37 -3.53 12.98
CA GLY A 306 11.23 -3.68 12.07
C GLY A 306 10.18 -2.58 12.17
N TYR A 307 10.59 -1.35 12.51
CA TYR A 307 9.72 -0.17 12.50
C TYR A 307 10.26 0.88 11.53
N CYS A 308 9.37 1.75 11.09
CA CYS A 308 9.75 2.94 10.32
C CYS A 308 9.27 4.20 11.02
N LEU A 309 10.16 5.19 11.11
CA LEU A 309 9.83 6.57 11.44
C LEU A 309 9.68 7.36 10.15
N ALA A 310 8.57 8.07 9.98
CA ALA A 310 8.33 8.88 8.80
C ALA A 310 7.88 10.28 9.20
N PRO A 311 8.47 11.34 8.61
CA PRO A 311 8.01 12.70 8.82
C PRO A 311 6.65 12.91 8.16
N MET A 312 5.64 13.26 8.96
CA MET A 312 4.29 13.57 8.49
C MET A 312 3.87 14.96 8.97
N GLU A 313 2.87 15.54 8.32
CA GLU A 313 2.33 16.84 8.77
C GLU A 313 1.83 16.81 10.21
N GLN A 314 1.34 15.64 10.68
CA GLN A 314 0.85 15.47 12.06
C GLN A 314 1.98 15.20 13.07
N GLY A 315 3.22 14.99 12.64
CA GLY A 315 4.36 14.63 13.49
C GLY A 315 5.14 13.44 12.94
N ILE A 316 5.91 12.79 13.77
CA ILE A 316 6.69 11.61 13.34
C ILE A 316 5.82 10.35 13.47
N ARG A 317 5.49 9.73 12.35
CA ARG A 317 4.74 8.49 12.30
C ARG A 317 5.65 7.30 12.59
N LEU A 318 5.37 6.58 13.66
CA LEU A 318 5.97 5.28 13.95
C LEU A 318 5.04 4.19 13.43
N THR A 319 5.49 3.40 12.45
CA THR A 319 4.73 2.27 11.89
C THR A 319 5.32 0.94 12.35
N THR A 320 4.46 -0.07 12.51
CA THR A 320 4.86 -1.41 12.92
C THR A 320 4.98 -2.39 11.73
N GLY A 321 5.55 -3.57 12.02
CA GLY A 321 5.58 -4.71 11.11
C GLY A 321 4.19 -5.31 10.82
N VAL A 322 4.06 -6.63 10.96
CA VAL A 322 2.88 -7.38 10.53
C VAL A 322 2.21 -8.08 11.71
N GLU A 323 0.87 -8.01 11.76
CA GLU A 323 0.06 -8.86 12.62
C GLU A 323 -0.84 -9.75 11.77
N PHE A 324 -0.76 -11.08 12.01
CA PHE A 324 -1.65 -12.07 11.42
C PHE A 324 -2.87 -12.29 12.34
N ALA A 325 -4.00 -11.73 11.96
CA ALA A 325 -5.28 -11.84 12.66
C ALA A 325 -6.41 -11.71 11.63
N ALA A 326 -7.64 -12.05 12.03
CA ALA A 326 -8.80 -11.73 11.21
C ALA A 326 -8.88 -10.19 10.99
N ARG A 327 -9.32 -9.77 9.81
CA ARG A 327 -9.37 -8.35 9.42
C ARG A 327 -10.04 -7.48 10.47
N ASP A 328 -11.19 -7.94 10.96
CA ASP A 328 -12.06 -7.19 11.87
C ASP A 328 -11.88 -7.60 13.36
N ALA A 329 -10.82 -8.38 13.67
CA ALA A 329 -10.50 -8.73 15.06
C ALA A 329 -10.14 -7.48 15.89
N PRO A 330 -10.39 -7.47 17.20
CA PRO A 330 -10.00 -6.37 18.08
C PRO A 330 -8.52 -5.99 17.92
N PRO A 331 -8.15 -4.70 18.05
CA PRO A 331 -6.77 -4.25 17.99
C PRO A 331 -5.93 -4.83 19.13
N THR A 332 -4.69 -5.25 18.80
CA THR A 332 -3.67 -5.71 19.78
C THR A 332 -2.33 -5.03 19.49
N PRO A 333 -2.17 -3.73 19.79
CA PRO A 333 -1.02 -2.92 19.36
C PRO A 333 0.26 -3.21 20.18
N VAL A 334 0.49 -4.47 20.58
CA VAL A 334 1.65 -4.89 21.37
C VAL A 334 2.99 -4.62 20.70
N GLN A 335 3.01 -4.65 19.35
CA GLN A 335 4.23 -4.37 18.60
C GLN A 335 4.66 -2.91 18.77
N LEU A 336 3.72 -1.97 18.74
CA LEU A 336 4.01 -0.54 18.93
C LEU A 336 4.67 -0.30 20.29
N ALA A 337 4.13 -0.90 21.36
CA ALA A 337 4.68 -0.79 22.69
C ALA A 337 6.11 -1.38 22.78
N ARG A 338 6.38 -2.50 22.07
CA ARG A 338 7.71 -3.12 22.04
C ARG A 338 8.73 -2.31 21.25
N MET A 339 8.32 -1.64 20.18
CA MET A 339 9.22 -0.88 19.31
C MET A 339 9.52 0.52 19.84
N LEU A 340 8.60 1.13 20.58
CA LEU A 340 8.71 2.51 21.04
C LEU A 340 9.99 2.81 21.84
N PRO A 341 10.49 1.96 22.76
CA PRO A 341 11.75 2.21 23.44
C PRO A 341 12.95 2.30 22.47
N ALA A 342 13.04 1.38 21.48
CA ALA A 342 14.10 1.40 20.49
C ALA A 342 13.96 2.59 19.52
N ALA A 343 12.75 2.99 19.19
CA ALA A 343 12.49 4.16 18.37
C ALA A 343 12.88 5.46 19.09
N ARG A 344 12.61 5.58 20.40
CA ARG A 344 13.03 6.70 21.23
C ARG A 344 14.56 6.77 21.43
N GLN A 345 15.24 5.62 21.41
CA GLN A 345 16.71 5.59 21.40
C GLN A 345 17.30 6.10 20.08
N LEU A 346 16.58 5.94 18.97
CA LEU A 346 17.04 6.35 17.65
C LEU A 346 16.73 7.82 17.35
N PHE A 347 15.55 8.28 17.73
CA PHE A 347 15.08 9.64 17.46
C PHE A 347 14.31 10.18 18.67
N PRO A 348 14.44 11.46 19.04
CA PRO A 348 13.78 12.02 20.23
C PRO A 348 12.26 12.17 20.01
N LEU A 349 11.54 11.06 20.17
CA LEU A 349 10.08 11.00 20.14
C LEU A 349 9.50 11.43 21.50
N GLY A 350 8.70 12.48 21.48
CA GLY A 350 7.97 12.99 22.63
C GLY A 350 6.61 12.30 22.82
N GLU A 351 5.61 13.11 23.17
CA GLU A 351 4.27 12.62 23.44
C GLU A 351 3.53 12.22 22.15
N PRO A 352 2.65 11.22 22.24
CA PRO A 352 1.81 10.84 21.11
C PRO A 352 0.81 11.94 20.77
N VAL A 353 0.56 12.11 19.46
CA VAL A 353 -0.41 13.10 18.97
C VAL A 353 -1.85 12.61 19.14
N GLU A 354 -2.12 11.35 18.78
CA GLU A 354 -3.45 10.77 18.93
C GLU A 354 -3.59 10.00 20.23
N ALA A 355 -4.81 10.02 20.80
CA ALA A 355 -5.13 9.22 21.97
C ALA A 355 -5.11 7.70 21.67
N ARG A 356 -5.50 7.31 20.46
CA ARG A 356 -5.61 5.90 20.06
C ARG A 356 -4.64 5.58 18.91
N THR A 357 -4.13 4.36 18.94
CA THR A 357 -3.35 3.79 17.83
C THR A 357 -4.24 3.49 16.65
N TRP A 358 -3.83 3.89 15.46
CA TRP A 358 -4.49 3.50 14.22
C TRP A 358 -4.12 2.07 13.82
N LEU A 359 -5.10 1.36 13.29
CA LEU A 359 -4.97 0.00 12.77
C LEU A 359 -5.36 -0.03 11.30
N GLY A 360 -4.49 -0.57 10.45
CA GLY A 360 -4.77 -0.81 9.04
C GLY A 360 -4.58 -2.26 8.62
N ALA A 361 -5.23 -2.59 7.53
CA ALA A 361 -5.28 -3.92 6.94
C ALA A 361 -4.64 -3.87 5.54
N ARG A 362 -3.50 -4.56 5.35
CA ARG A 362 -2.82 -4.64 4.04
C ARG A 362 -3.34 -5.84 3.27
N PRO A 363 -3.91 -5.66 2.06
CA PRO A 363 -4.38 -6.77 1.22
C PRO A 363 -3.20 -7.46 0.56
N CYS A 364 -2.95 -8.73 0.87
CA CYS A 364 -1.76 -9.44 0.42
C CYS A 364 -2.10 -10.75 -0.28
N PHE A 365 -1.60 -10.94 -1.48
CA PHE A 365 -1.51 -12.25 -2.11
C PHE A 365 -0.23 -12.99 -1.70
N PRO A 366 -0.20 -14.33 -1.77
CA PRO A 366 0.98 -15.09 -1.35
C PRO A 366 2.24 -14.74 -2.15
N ASP A 367 2.10 -14.44 -3.44
CA ASP A 367 3.18 -14.05 -4.34
C ASP A 367 3.55 -12.56 -4.26
N SER A 368 2.89 -11.80 -3.38
CA SER A 368 3.08 -10.35 -3.19
C SER A 368 2.81 -9.49 -4.43
N ARG A 369 2.26 -10.03 -5.51
CA ARG A 369 1.83 -9.29 -6.70
C ARG A 369 0.36 -8.87 -6.57
N PRO A 370 -0.04 -7.66 -6.98
CA PRO A 370 -1.45 -7.28 -7.03
C PRO A 370 -2.21 -8.09 -8.09
N VAL A 371 -3.52 -8.08 -7.99
CA VAL A 371 -4.40 -8.50 -9.08
C VAL A 371 -4.83 -7.24 -9.83
N ILE A 372 -4.52 -7.19 -11.13
CA ILE A 372 -4.88 -6.10 -12.04
C ILE A 372 -5.38 -6.75 -13.35
N GLY A 373 -6.65 -6.58 -13.69
CA GLY A 373 -7.22 -7.18 -14.90
C GLY A 373 -8.67 -7.60 -14.75
N ARG A 374 -9.14 -8.48 -15.62
CA ARG A 374 -10.52 -8.98 -15.62
C ARG A 374 -10.76 -9.95 -14.48
N ALA A 375 -11.98 -9.97 -13.95
CA ALA A 375 -12.39 -10.99 -13.00
C ALA A 375 -12.75 -12.28 -13.74
N PRO A 376 -12.20 -13.44 -13.33
CA PRO A 376 -12.52 -14.72 -13.96
C PRO A 376 -14.02 -15.02 -13.91
N GLY A 377 -14.61 -15.40 -15.04
CA GLY A 377 -16.01 -15.77 -15.13
C GLY A 377 -17.04 -14.66 -14.92
N GLN A 378 -16.60 -13.39 -14.80
CA GLN A 378 -17.48 -12.24 -14.55
C GLN A 378 -17.29 -11.17 -15.64
N PRO A 379 -18.00 -11.26 -16.78
CA PRO A 379 -17.88 -10.27 -17.85
C PRO A 379 -18.15 -8.85 -17.36
N GLY A 380 -17.31 -7.89 -17.77
CA GLY A 380 -17.43 -6.48 -17.39
C GLY A 380 -17.01 -6.18 -15.93
N LEU A 381 -16.52 -7.18 -15.18
CA LEU A 381 -15.93 -6.94 -13.86
C LEU A 381 -14.40 -6.92 -13.97
N TRP A 382 -13.80 -5.85 -13.42
CA TRP A 382 -12.38 -5.63 -13.39
C TRP A 382 -11.86 -5.56 -11.96
N LEU A 383 -10.59 -5.88 -11.76
CA LEU A 383 -9.94 -5.99 -10.46
C LEU A 383 -8.69 -5.12 -10.41
N ALA A 384 -8.50 -4.38 -9.32
CA ALA A 384 -7.29 -3.60 -9.04
C ALA A 384 -7.05 -3.54 -7.52
N PHE A 385 -6.55 -4.62 -6.92
CA PHE A 385 -6.30 -4.69 -5.48
C PHE A 385 -5.19 -5.70 -5.12
N GLY A 386 -4.88 -5.82 -3.83
CA GLY A 386 -3.87 -6.78 -3.37
C GLY A 386 -2.44 -6.27 -3.39
N HIS A 387 -2.26 -4.96 -3.39
CA HIS A 387 -0.95 -4.27 -3.49
C HIS A 387 -0.07 -4.39 -2.24
N ALA A 388 -0.42 -5.21 -1.26
CA ALA A 388 0.29 -5.39 0.00
C ALA A 388 0.55 -4.04 0.71
N HIS A 389 1.80 -3.68 0.96
CA HIS A 389 2.18 -2.39 1.54
C HIS A 389 2.50 -1.32 0.47
N TRP A 390 2.42 -1.66 -0.81
CA TRP A 390 2.78 -0.79 -1.93
C TRP A 390 1.59 -0.08 -2.59
N GLY A 391 0.40 -0.11 -1.97
CA GLY A 391 -0.79 0.51 -2.56
C GLY A 391 -0.61 2.01 -2.86
N LEU A 392 0.06 2.75 -1.97
CA LEU A 392 0.42 4.14 -2.22
C LEU A 392 1.38 4.25 -3.41
N THR A 393 2.50 3.52 -3.38
CA THR A 393 3.48 3.52 -4.47
C THR A 393 2.88 3.20 -5.83
N LEU A 394 2.02 2.19 -5.89
CA LEU A 394 1.54 1.62 -7.15
C LEU A 394 0.16 2.12 -7.59
N GLY A 395 -0.46 3.03 -6.84
CA GLY A 395 -1.77 3.58 -7.19
C GLY A 395 -1.82 4.16 -8.61
N PRO A 396 -1.03 5.19 -8.93
CA PRO A 396 -1.04 5.81 -10.25
C PRO A 396 -0.68 4.86 -11.40
N PRO A 397 0.41 4.07 -11.36
CA PRO A 397 0.70 3.14 -12.47
C PRO A 397 -0.37 2.04 -12.61
N THR A 398 -1.01 1.59 -11.53
CA THR A 398 -2.17 0.68 -11.62
C THR A 398 -3.35 1.36 -12.30
N GLY A 399 -3.65 2.60 -11.94
CA GLY A 399 -4.72 3.37 -12.56
C GLY A 399 -4.50 3.54 -14.06
N ARG A 400 -3.28 3.85 -14.46
CA ARG A 400 -2.91 3.94 -15.88
C ARG A 400 -3.07 2.61 -16.60
N LEU A 401 -2.51 1.53 -16.03
CA LEU A 401 -2.58 0.20 -16.65
C LEU A 401 -4.03 -0.27 -16.84
N ILE A 402 -4.87 -0.14 -15.83
CA ILE A 402 -6.31 -0.47 -15.91
C ILE A 402 -7.01 0.37 -16.97
N ALA A 403 -6.75 1.68 -17.00
CA ALA A 403 -7.39 2.55 -17.99
C ALA A 403 -6.96 2.19 -19.43
N GLU A 404 -5.70 1.85 -19.64
CA GLU A 404 -5.20 1.36 -20.94
C GLU A 404 -5.92 0.07 -21.36
N MET A 405 -6.01 -0.91 -20.44
CA MET A 405 -6.68 -2.19 -20.71
C MET A 405 -8.18 -2.04 -20.97
N MET A 406 -8.89 -1.22 -20.18
CA MET A 406 -10.34 -1.04 -20.29
C MET A 406 -10.75 -0.27 -21.55
N THR A 407 -9.88 0.60 -22.07
CA THR A 407 -10.14 1.37 -23.29
C THR A 407 -9.55 0.74 -24.56
N GLY A 408 -8.96 -0.47 -24.48
CA GLY A 408 -8.33 -1.14 -25.61
C GLY A 408 -7.05 -0.49 -26.12
N ALA A 409 -6.46 0.44 -25.35
CA ALA A 409 -5.15 0.99 -25.65
C ALA A 409 -4.05 -0.02 -25.33
N THR A 410 -2.89 0.11 -25.98
CA THR A 410 -1.73 -0.73 -25.67
C THR A 410 -1.26 -0.48 -24.25
N PRO A 411 -1.26 -1.48 -23.34
CA PRO A 411 -0.75 -1.34 -22.01
C PRO A 411 0.75 -1.03 -22.02
N PHE A 412 1.19 -0.17 -21.08
CA PHE A 412 2.61 0.21 -20.98
C PHE A 412 3.53 -0.94 -20.53
N CYS A 413 2.95 -2.03 -20.04
CA CYS A 413 3.65 -3.28 -19.73
C CYS A 413 2.72 -4.46 -19.91
N ASP A 414 3.28 -5.68 -19.97
CA ASP A 414 2.50 -6.92 -20.00
C ASP A 414 1.65 -7.05 -18.73
N PRO A 415 0.31 -7.10 -18.81
CA PRO A 415 -0.58 -7.26 -17.66
C PRO A 415 -0.69 -8.71 -17.16
N GLN A 416 -0.24 -9.69 -17.94
CA GLN A 416 -0.43 -11.11 -17.67
C GLN A 416 0.13 -11.54 -16.28
N PRO A 417 1.28 -11.05 -15.80
CA PRO A 417 1.78 -11.37 -14.48
C PRO A 417 0.87 -10.94 -13.31
N TYR A 418 -0.07 -10.02 -13.56
CA TYR A 418 -1.01 -9.50 -12.57
C TYR A 418 -2.42 -10.09 -12.70
N ALA A 419 -2.67 -10.91 -13.73
CA ALA A 419 -3.98 -11.50 -13.98
C ALA A 419 -4.42 -12.42 -12.82
N ALA A 420 -5.73 -12.41 -12.53
CA ALA A 420 -6.32 -13.21 -11.44
C ALA A 420 -6.24 -14.72 -11.72
N GLU A 421 -6.22 -15.10 -12.99
CA GLU A 421 -6.16 -16.49 -13.48
C GLU A 421 -4.92 -17.25 -12.98
N ARG A 422 -3.85 -16.55 -12.55
CA ARG A 422 -2.68 -17.20 -11.93
C ARG A 422 -3.01 -17.95 -10.63
N PHE A 423 -4.18 -17.71 -10.04
CA PHE A 423 -4.68 -18.38 -8.83
C PHE A 423 -5.84 -19.35 -9.10
N THR A 424 -6.35 -19.44 -10.31
CA THR A 424 -7.52 -20.27 -10.65
C THR A 424 -7.16 -21.60 -11.35
N ARG A 425 -5.88 -21.95 -11.34
CA ARG A 425 -5.35 -23.21 -11.91
C ARG A 425 -5.45 -24.37 -10.93
#